data_5067749fcef1bb73509d8b4fceefecc2
#
_entry.id   5067749fcef1bb73509d8b4fceefecc2
#
_cell.length_a   1.000
_cell.length_b   1.000
_cell.length_c   1.000
_cell.angle_alpha   90.00
_cell.angle_beta   90.00
_cell.angle_gamma   90.00
#
_symmetry.space_group_name_H-M   'P 1'
#
loop_
_entity.id
_entity.type
_entity.pdbx_description
1 polymer ?
#
loop_
_entity_poly.entity_id
_entity_poly.type
_entity_poly.pdbx_seq_one_letter_code
_entity_poly.pdbx_strand_id
1 'polypeptide(L)'
;MGYTVKDFIDSNKFPGMKLISDNSGINREIKGARIIAAPDMEKFLVGGELLLTSLMVYEKLDERMMLSHLEELNKKQVSGFIVKRIQNTAHQNELFETLLLFCNEHSIPVLEIPQDFNYWPIIKYLLSQ
;
A
#
# COMPACT_ATOMS: atom_id res chain seq x y z
N MET A 1 6.48 20.35 7.75
CA MET A 1 6.52 18.95 8.18
C MET A 1 5.17 18.32 8.00
N GLY A 2 5.11 17.22 7.36
CA GLY A 2 3.87 16.54 7.07
C GLY A 2 3.61 15.37 7.98
N TYR A 3 2.49 14.75 7.76
CA TYR A 3 2.08 13.53 8.44
C TYR A 3 2.76 12.34 7.78
N THR A 4 3.47 11.53 8.57
CA THR A 4 4.26 10.41 8.02
C THR A 4 3.58 9.07 8.24
N VAL A 5 4.08 8.04 7.57
CA VAL A 5 3.63 6.66 7.83
C VAL A 5 3.85 6.30 9.30
N LYS A 6 4.98 6.71 9.88
CA LYS A 6 5.24 6.49 11.31
C LYS A 6 4.17 7.15 12.19
N ASP A 7 3.78 8.40 11.88
CA ASP A 7 2.73 9.08 12.61
C ASP A 7 1.41 8.32 12.54
N PHE A 8 1.09 7.77 11.37
CA PHE A 8 -0.11 6.99 11.17
C PHE A 8 -0.08 5.70 12.01
N ILE A 9 1.03 4.99 11.99
CA ILE A 9 1.20 3.78 12.80
C ILE A 9 1.06 4.12 14.29
N ASP A 10 1.74 5.16 14.73
CA ASP A 10 1.77 5.56 16.14
C ASP A 10 0.42 6.10 16.62
N SER A 11 -0.45 6.52 15.71
CA SER A 11 -1.78 7.03 16.08
C SER A 11 -2.66 5.97 16.73
N ASN A 12 -2.43 4.71 16.42
CA ASN A 12 -3.25 3.57 16.87
C ASN A 12 -4.75 3.77 16.56
N LYS A 13 -5.04 4.52 15.50
CA LYS A 13 -6.42 4.87 15.14
C LYS A 13 -7.22 3.66 14.67
N PHE A 14 -6.55 2.69 14.07
CA PHE A 14 -7.19 1.50 13.50
C PHE A 14 -6.56 0.25 14.12
N PRO A 15 -7.02 -0.16 15.32
CA PRO A 15 -6.50 -1.38 15.96
C PRO A 15 -6.68 -2.59 15.04
N GLY A 16 -5.65 -3.42 14.93
CA GLY A 16 -5.64 -4.54 13.99
C GLY A 16 -4.84 -4.28 12.74
N MET A 17 -4.53 -3.02 12.43
CA MET A 17 -3.62 -2.69 11.32
C MET A 17 -2.18 -2.95 11.77
N LYS A 18 -1.40 -3.60 10.91
CA LYS A 18 -0.04 -4.01 11.24
C LYS A 18 0.94 -3.61 10.16
N LEU A 19 2.11 -3.12 10.56
CA LEU A 19 3.23 -2.96 9.64
C LEU A 19 3.83 -4.35 9.40
N ILE A 20 3.88 -4.78 8.13
CA ILE A 20 4.40 -6.09 7.76
C ILE A 20 5.70 -6.02 6.95
N SER A 21 6.08 -4.85 6.48
CA SER A 21 7.40 -4.60 5.90
C SER A 21 8.39 -4.24 7.01
N ASP A 22 9.67 -4.06 6.64
CA ASP A 22 10.63 -3.54 7.60
C ASP A 22 10.39 -2.06 7.89
N ASN A 23 11.17 -1.48 8.81
CA ASN A 23 10.94 -0.12 9.29
C ASN A 23 11.60 0.95 8.42
N SER A 24 12.24 0.58 7.32
CA SER A 24 13.13 1.53 6.63
C SER A 24 12.42 2.70 5.96
N GLY A 25 11.15 2.56 5.60
CA GLY A 25 10.41 3.60 4.88
C GLY A 25 9.39 4.37 5.68
N ILE A 26 9.31 4.16 6.99
CA ILE A 26 8.18 4.71 7.77
C ILE A 26 8.21 6.23 7.95
N ASN A 27 9.32 6.88 7.59
CA ASN A 27 9.40 8.34 7.65
C ASN A 27 8.88 9.03 6.38
N ARG A 28 8.38 8.27 5.41
CA ARG A 28 7.78 8.85 4.19
C ARG A 28 6.55 9.66 4.56
N GLU A 29 6.43 10.83 3.97
CA GLU A 29 5.27 11.70 4.20
C GLU A 29 4.07 11.20 3.39
N ILE A 30 2.90 11.15 4.02
CA ILE A 30 1.64 10.79 3.37
C ILE A 30 0.99 12.08 2.86
N LYS A 31 0.88 12.23 1.55
CA LYS A 31 0.31 13.41 0.92
C LYS A 31 -1.07 13.16 0.33
N GLY A 32 -1.56 11.94 0.41
CA GLY A 32 -2.86 11.56 -0.09
C GLY A 32 -3.12 10.10 0.15
N ALA A 33 -4.32 9.64 -0.18
CA ALA A 33 -4.70 8.23 -0.05
C ALA A 33 -5.59 7.87 -1.23
N ARG A 34 -5.32 6.72 -1.86
CA ARG A 34 -6.10 6.25 -3.01
C ARG A 34 -6.29 4.76 -2.96
N ILE A 35 -7.48 4.32 -3.36
CA ILE A 35 -7.75 2.91 -3.63
C ILE A 35 -7.20 2.60 -5.02
N ILE A 36 -6.44 1.51 -5.15
CA ILE A 36 -6.00 1.04 -6.46
C ILE A 36 -7.18 0.34 -7.11
N ALA A 37 -7.74 0.97 -8.14
CA ALA A 37 -8.91 0.45 -8.87
C ALA A 37 -8.52 -0.25 -10.17
N ALA A 38 -7.32 -0.01 -10.70
CA ALA A 38 -6.84 -0.63 -11.93
C ALA A 38 -5.32 -0.62 -11.94
N PRO A 39 -4.65 -1.58 -12.63
CA PRO A 39 -3.18 -1.62 -12.64
C PRO A 39 -2.51 -0.42 -13.28
N ASP A 40 -3.20 0.30 -14.18
CA ASP A 40 -2.63 1.43 -14.91
C ASP A 40 -2.88 2.78 -14.24
N MET A 41 -3.30 2.79 -12.97
CA MET A 41 -3.65 4.04 -12.30
C MET A 41 -2.44 4.90 -11.92
N GLU A 42 -1.22 4.38 -12.04
CA GLU A 42 -0.02 5.12 -11.68
C GLU A 42 0.10 6.45 -12.40
N LYS A 43 -0.47 6.58 -13.59
CA LYS A 43 -0.46 7.83 -14.35
C LYS A 43 -1.26 8.95 -13.67
N PHE A 44 -2.13 8.61 -12.73
CA PHE A 44 -2.93 9.59 -11.99
C PHE A 44 -2.30 9.99 -10.65
N LEU A 45 -1.19 9.37 -10.27
CA LEU A 45 -0.54 9.65 -9.01
C LEU A 45 0.38 10.86 -9.13
N VAL A 46 0.44 11.64 -8.06
CA VAL A 46 1.27 12.85 -8.02
C VAL A 46 2.43 12.73 -7.04
N GLY A 47 2.46 11.67 -6.25
CA GLY A 47 3.52 11.41 -5.27
C GLY A 47 3.02 11.55 -3.85
N GLY A 48 3.54 10.68 -2.97
CA GLY A 48 3.18 10.70 -1.56
C GLY A 48 1.87 10.01 -1.21
N GLU A 49 1.20 9.38 -2.16
CA GLU A 49 -0.05 8.69 -1.85
C GLU A 49 0.21 7.39 -1.08
N LEU A 50 -0.63 7.13 -0.09
CA LEU A 50 -0.74 5.81 0.54
C LEU A 50 -1.81 5.04 -0.24
N LEU A 51 -1.43 3.88 -0.78
CA LEU A 51 -2.28 3.13 -1.70
C LEU A 51 -2.96 1.97 -0.99
N LEU A 52 -4.28 1.84 -1.18
CA LEU A 52 -5.07 0.79 -0.56
C LEU A 52 -5.47 -0.23 -1.63
N THR A 53 -5.20 -1.51 -1.37
CA THR A 53 -5.48 -2.56 -2.33
C THR A 53 -5.84 -3.87 -1.65
N SER A 54 -6.73 -4.64 -2.30
CA SER A 54 -7.01 -6.02 -1.92
C SER A 54 -6.18 -7.02 -2.74
N LEU A 55 -5.35 -6.53 -3.66
CA LEU A 55 -4.60 -7.30 -4.65
C LEU A 55 -5.46 -7.94 -5.74
N MET A 56 -6.77 -7.88 -5.63
CA MET A 56 -7.67 -8.44 -6.66
C MET A 56 -7.51 -7.72 -8.00
N VAL A 57 -7.17 -6.46 -7.97
CA VAL A 57 -6.92 -5.67 -9.17
C VAL A 57 -5.74 -6.21 -9.99
N TYR A 58 -4.84 -6.95 -9.33
CA TYR A 58 -3.65 -7.52 -9.96
C TYR A 58 -3.81 -8.99 -10.36
N GLU A 59 -5.01 -9.56 -10.21
CA GLU A 59 -5.24 -11.01 -10.39
C GLU A 59 -4.76 -11.52 -11.74
N LYS A 60 -4.87 -10.72 -12.79
CA LYS A 60 -4.47 -11.11 -14.14
C LYS A 60 -3.00 -10.87 -14.47
N LEU A 61 -2.25 -10.30 -13.53
CA LEU A 61 -0.85 -10.03 -13.75
C LEU A 61 0.01 -11.24 -13.36
N ASP A 62 1.05 -11.50 -14.13
CA ASP A 62 2.11 -12.40 -13.70
C ASP A 62 3.17 -11.62 -12.90
N GLU A 63 4.18 -12.32 -12.40
CA GLU A 63 5.23 -11.70 -11.60
C GLU A 63 5.94 -10.57 -12.32
N ARG A 64 6.26 -10.76 -13.60
CA ARG A 64 6.95 -9.76 -14.39
C ARG A 64 6.14 -8.48 -14.55
N MET A 65 4.85 -8.64 -14.86
CA MET A 65 3.94 -7.51 -15.01
C MET A 65 3.75 -6.79 -13.66
N MET A 66 3.65 -7.55 -12.59
CA MET A 66 3.52 -7.00 -11.24
C MET A 66 4.77 -6.17 -10.87
N LEU A 67 5.96 -6.69 -11.12
CA LEU A 67 7.19 -5.96 -10.84
C LEU A 67 7.30 -4.68 -11.66
N SER A 68 6.93 -4.72 -12.94
CA SER A 68 6.92 -3.55 -13.80
C SER A 68 5.99 -2.47 -13.25
N HIS A 69 4.81 -2.87 -12.79
CA HIS A 69 3.85 -1.97 -12.18
C HIS A 69 4.40 -1.34 -10.89
N LEU A 70 5.02 -2.15 -10.03
CA LEU A 70 5.60 -1.66 -8.78
C LEU A 70 6.74 -0.68 -9.03
N GLU A 71 7.56 -0.91 -10.08
CA GLU A 71 8.60 0.03 -10.47
C GLU A 71 8.03 1.39 -10.85
N GLU A 72 6.90 1.40 -11.58
CA GLU A 72 6.24 2.65 -11.94
C GLU A 72 5.70 3.38 -10.70
N LEU A 73 5.12 2.64 -9.75
CA LEU A 73 4.66 3.23 -8.49
C LEU A 73 5.82 3.81 -7.69
N ASN A 74 6.96 3.11 -7.68
CA ASN A 74 8.14 3.60 -6.98
C ASN A 74 8.66 4.91 -7.60
N LYS A 75 8.63 5.03 -8.92
CA LYS A 75 9.00 6.27 -9.61
C LYS A 75 8.09 7.43 -9.21
N LYS A 76 6.83 7.15 -8.89
CA LYS A 76 5.87 8.16 -8.42
C LYS A 76 6.06 8.50 -6.95
N GLN A 77 6.97 7.82 -6.25
CA GLN A 77 7.30 8.10 -4.85
C GLN A 77 6.08 7.97 -3.93
N VAL A 78 5.33 6.88 -4.09
CA VAL A 78 4.21 6.58 -3.18
C VAL A 78 4.72 6.43 -1.75
N SER A 79 3.88 6.73 -0.77
CA SER A 79 4.28 6.66 0.63
C SER A 79 4.19 5.26 1.21
N GLY A 80 3.40 4.38 0.62
CA GLY A 80 3.26 3.01 1.09
C GLY A 80 2.00 2.36 0.59
N PHE A 81 1.75 1.16 1.11
CA PHE A 81 0.56 0.36 0.77
C PHE A 81 -0.18 -0.04 2.03
N ILE A 82 -1.50 -0.08 1.94
CA ILE A 82 -2.36 -0.77 2.90
C ILE A 82 -3.00 -1.93 2.15
N VAL A 83 -2.74 -3.16 2.57
CA VAL A 83 -3.20 -4.37 1.89
C VAL A 83 -4.29 -5.04 2.73
N LYS A 84 -5.40 -5.37 2.07
CA LYS A 84 -6.44 -6.22 2.64
C LYS A 84 -6.43 -7.53 1.87
N ARG A 85 -6.08 -8.62 2.53
CA ARG A 85 -5.99 -9.94 1.89
C ARG A 85 -7.34 -10.64 2.00
N ILE A 86 -8.10 -10.65 0.89
CA ILE A 86 -9.44 -11.23 0.87
C ILE A 86 -9.50 -12.62 0.24
N GLN A 87 -8.45 -13.05 -0.45
CA GLN A 87 -8.34 -14.38 -1.00
C GLN A 87 -7.02 -15.04 -0.63
N ASN A 88 -7.05 -16.34 -0.44
CA ASN A 88 -5.87 -17.11 -0.07
C ASN A 88 -5.58 -18.17 -1.15
N THR A 89 -5.51 -17.74 -2.41
CA THR A 89 -5.11 -18.61 -3.51
C THR A 89 -3.58 -18.56 -3.66
N ALA A 90 -3.02 -19.57 -4.34
CA ALA A 90 -1.58 -19.60 -4.61
C ALA A 90 -1.15 -18.34 -5.37
N HIS A 91 -1.93 -17.93 -6.37
CA HIS A 91 -1.59 -16.75 -7.17
C HIS A 91 -1.65 -15.47 -6.34
N GLN A 92 -2.67 -15.28 -5.51
CA GLN A 92 -2.78 -14.11 -4.64
C GLN A 92 -1.62 -14.05 -3.64
N ASN A 93 -1.21 -15.19 -3.11
CA ASN A 93 -0.06 -15.26 -2.21
C ASN A 93 1.25 -14.89 -2.92
N GLU A 94 1.41 -15.31 -4.17
CA GLU A 94 2.57 -14.92 -4.98
C GLU A 94 2.60 -13.42 -5.25
N LEU A 95 1.48 -12.83 -5.59
CA LEU A 95 1.37 -11.38 -5.80
C LEU A 95 1.73 -10.61 -4.53
N PHE A 96 1.23 -11.07 -3.40
CA PHE A 96 1.52 -10.45 -2.12
C PHE A 96 3.00 -10.54 -1.77
N GLU A 97 3.60 -11.71 -1.99
CA GLU A 97 5.02 -11.90 -1.73
C GLU A 97 5.89 -11.03 -2.62
N THR A 98 5.54 -10.93 -3.90
CA THR A 98 6.22 -10.04 -4.85
C THR A 98 6.15 -8.60 -4.39
N LEU A 99 4.97 -8.15 -3.97
CA LEU A 99 4.77 -6.81 -3.42
C LEU A 99 5.67 -6.58 -2.20
N LEU A 100 5.65 -7.49 -1.25
CA LEU A 100 6.37 -7.32 0.01
C LEU A 100 7.88 -7.30 -0.20
N LEU A 101 8.41 -8.20 -1.03
CA LEU A 101 9.83 -8.24 -1.33
C LEU A 101 10.28 -6.96 -2.03
N PHE A 102 9.54 -6.52 -3.04
CA PHE A 102 9.84 -5.29 -3.74
C PHE A 102 9.85 -4.09 -2.79
N CYS A 103 8.83 -4.00 -1.96
CA CYS A 103 8.68 -2.87 -1.04
C CYS A 103 9.79 -2.84 0.01
N ASN A 104 10.21 -4.00 0.52
CA ASN A 104 11.34 -4.07 1.45
C ASN A 104 12.64 -3.62 0.78
N GLU A 105 12.87 -3.99 -0.48
CA GLU A 105 14.07 -3.58 -1.21
C GLU A 105 14.12 -2.08 -1.46
N HIS A 106 12.96 -1.44 -1.60
CA HIS A 106 12.86 -0.02 -1.96
C HIS A 106 12.42 0.87 -0.81
N SER A 107 12.39 0.33 0.41
CA SER A 107 12.00 1.08 1.61
C SER A 107 10.62 1.71 1.49
N ILE A 108 9.66 0.92 0.96
CA ILE A 108 8.25 1.31 0.86
C ILE A 108 7.47 0.57 1.93
N PRO A 109 6.85 1.26 2.89
CA PRO A 109 6.10 0.57 3.95
C PRO A 109 4.88 -0.18 3.42
N VAL A 110 4.61 -1.34 3.99
CA VAL A 110 3.41 -2.13 3.71
C VAL A 110 2.70 -2.39 5.02
N LEU A 111 1.46 -1.96 5.10
CA LEU A 111 0.57 -2.20 6.24
C LEU A 111 -0.49 -3.20 5.81
N GLU A 112 -0.93 -4.04 6.73
CA GLU A 112 -2.00 -4.99 6.48
C GLU A 112 -3.17 -4.71 7.41
N ILE A 113 -4.40 -4.77 6.88
CA ILE A 113 -5.63 -4.62 7.65
C ILE A 113 -6.46 -5.91 7.54
N PRO A 114 -7.27 -6.21 8.58
CA PRO A 114 -8.20 -7.35 8.52
C PRO A 114 -9.23 -7.21 7.40
N GLN A 115 -9.78 -8.35 6.97
CA GLN A 115 -10.75 -8.39 5.87
C GLN A 115 -11.99 -7.55 6.11
N ASP A 116 -12.43 -7.42 7.35
CA ASP A 116 -13.66 -6.71 7.71
C ASP A 116 -13.48 -5.20 7.84
N PHE A 117 -12.24 -4.68 7.68
CA PHE A 117 -12.03 -3.24 7.71
C PHE A 117 -12.50 -2.61 6.40
N ASN A 118 -13.19 -1.47 6.51
CA ASN A 118 -13.55 -0.66 5.36
C ASN A 118 -12.45 0.34 5.05
N TYR A 119 -12.24 0.62 3.78
CA TYR A 119 -11.24 1.61 3.35
C TYR A 119 -11.65 3.03 3.67
N TRP A 120 -12.95 3.34 3.61
CA TRP A 120 -13.41 4.72 3.70
C TRP A 120 -13.02 5.41 5.00
N PRO A 121 -13.20 4.82 6.19
CA PRO A 121 -12.76 5.47 7.43
C PRO A 121 -11.27 5.77 7.45
N ILE A 122 -10.47 4.89 6.86
CA ILE A 122 -9.02 5.07 6.77
C ILE A 122 -8.69 6.25 5.87
N ILE A 123 -9.28 6.29 4.69
CA ILE A 123 -9.06 7.38 3.73
C ILE A 123 -9.49 8.71 4.35
N LYS A 124 -10.67 8.74 4.95
CA LYS A 124 -11.20 9.95 5.59
C LYS A 124 -10.25 10.46 6.68
N TYR A 125 -9.75 9.56 7.51
CA TYR A 125 -8.79 9.93 8.55
C TYR A 125 -7.52 10.52 7.94
N LEU A 126 -6.95 9.84 6.94
CA LEU A 126 -5.70 10.30 6.32
C LEU A 126 -5.85 11.65 5.64
N LEU A 127 -6.98 11.88 4.97
CA LEU A 127 -7.22 13.15 4.28
C LEU A 127 -7.44 14.31 5.24
N SER A 128 -7.72 14.05 6.52
CA SER A 128 -7.92 15.09 7.52
C SER A 128 -6.64 15.49 8.27
N GLN A 129 -5.50 14.87 7.94
CA GLN A 129 -4.23 15.15 8.64
C GLN A 129 -3.39 16.29 8.05
#